data_4e8f45c38d5a6a0439a4a256b9857911
#
_entry.id   4e8f45c38d5a6a0439a4a256b9857911
#
_cell.length_a   1.000
_cell.length_b   1.000
_cell.length_c   1.000
_cell.angle_alpha   90.00
_cell.angle_beta   90.00
_cell.angle_gamma   90.00
#
_symmetry.space_group_name_H-M   'P 1'
#
loop_
_entity.id
_entity.type
_entity.pdbx_description
1 polymer ?
#
loop_
_entity_poly.entity_id
_entity_poly.type
_entity_poly.pdbx_seq_one_letter_code
_entity_poly.pdbx_strand_id
1 'polypeptide(L)'
;EGDLIKGARNGSAVGTLVERTTRLVILARMDGTDARSAREGFTKKLRHVPALLRKTLTYDRGKEMAEHERLAQRLSIQVFFADPYRPWQRGTNENTNGLLRQYLPKGTDLSGYTQRELNAIAHRLNTRPRKCLNFATPLEVYAHLRHYSPVALGT
;
A
#
# COMPACT_ATOMS: atom_id res chain seq x y z
N GLU A 1 -4.10 3.87 -2.52
CA GLU A 1 -4.83 3.66 -1.26
C GLU A 1 -3.93 2.98 -0.23
N GLY A 2 -4.05 3.37 1.03
CA GLY A 2 -3.28 2.80 2.13
C GLY A 2 -4.12 2.35 3.30
N ASP A 3 -3.62 1.35 4.03
CA ASP A 3 -4.27 0.81 5.21
C ASP A 3 -3.26 0.04 6.09
N LEU A 4 -3.67 -0.35 7.29
CA LEU A 4 -2.94 -1.28 8.14
C LEU A 4 -3.73 -2.58 8.31
N ILE A 5 -3.09 -3.70 8.00
CA ILE A 5 -3.56 -5.01 8.44
C ILE A 5 -3.04 -5.22 9.87
N LYS A 6 -3.95 -5.33 10.81
CA LYS A 6 -3.60 -5.51 12.23
C LYS A 6 -3.56 -6.98 12.61
N GLY A 7 -2.56 -7.33 13.40
CA GLY A 7 -2.40 -8.67 13.95
C GLY A 7 -3.16 -8.90 15.25
N ALA A 8 -2.82 -9.98 15.94
CA ALA A 8 -3.45 -10.36 17.20
C ALA A 8 -3.48 -9.20 18.20
N ARG A 9 -4.64 -8.95 18.78
CA ARG A 9 -4.86 -7.92 19.81
C ARG A 9 -4.40 -6.52 19.40
N ASN A 10 -4.33 -6.23 18.10
CA ASN A 10 -3.78 -4.99 17.54
C ASN A 10 -2.34 -4.69 17.99
N GLY A 11 -1.57 -5.72 18.38
CA GLY A 11 -0.20 -5.57 18.88
C GLY A 11 0.85 -5.45 17.77
N SER A 12 0.50 -5.77 16.54
CA SER A 12 1.37 -5.69 15.38
C SER A 12 0.59 -5.24 14.15
N ALA A 13 1.29 -4.77 13.12
CA ALA A 13 0.64 -4.35 11.88
C ALA A 13 1.57 -4.51 10.68
N VAL A 14 0.95 -4.66 9.51
CA VAL A 14 1.60 -4.58 8.21
C VAL A 14 0.90 -3.47 7.43
N GLY A 15 1.68 -2.52 6.91
CA GLY A 15 1.16 -1.47 6.06
C GLY A 15 0.87 -2.01 4.67
N THR A 16 -0.29 -1.66 4.13
CA THR A 16 -0.70 -2.05 2.78
C THR A 16 -0.88 -0.81 1.94
N LEU A 17 -0.31 -0.82 0.75
CA LEU A 17 -0.47 0.22 -0.25
C LEU A 17 -0.91 -0.45 -1.53
N VAL A 18 -1.96 0.08 -2.15
CA VAL A 18 -2.47 -0.43 -3.43
C VAL A 18 -2.58 0.72 -4.41
N GLU A 19 -1.94 0.56 -5.57
CA GLU A 19 -2.09 1.50 -6.66
C GLU A 19 -3.39 1.20 -7.41
N ARG A 20 -4.27 2.20 -7.54
CA ARG A 20 -5.65 2.00 -8.03
C ARG A 20 -5.74 1.55 -9.48
N THR A 21 -4.87 2.07 -10.34
CA THR A 21 -4.91 1.78 -11.78
C THR A 21 -4.34 0.41 -12.10
N THR A 22 -3.16 0.10 -11.54
CA THR A 22 -2.43 -1.13 -11.83
C THR A 22 -2.79 -2.27 -10.90
N ARG A 23 -3.42 -1.97 -9.76
CA ARG A 23 -3.67 -2.93 -8.67
C ARG A 23 -2.39 -3.44 -7.99
N LEU A 24 -1.25 -2.78 -8.23
CA LEU A 24 0.01 -3.17 -7.61
C LEU A 24 -0.10 -3.04 -6.09
N VAL A 25 0.38 -4.06 -5.40
CA VAL A 25 0.40 -4.14 -3.93
C VAL A 25 1.82 -3.93 -3.44
N ILE A 26 1.97 -3.07 -2.45
CA ILE A 26 3.21 -2.89 -1.71
C ILE A 26 2.91 -3.16 -0.24
N LEU A 27 3.70 -4.01 0.39
CA LEU A 27 3.60 -4.29 1.81
C LEU A 27 4.77 -3.65 2.56
N ALA A 28 4.47 -2.98 3.65
CA ALA A 28 5.45 -2.31 4.48
C ALA A 28 5.49 -2.94 5.87
N ARG A 29 6.67 -3.38 6.31
CA ARG A 29 6.87 -3.80 7.68
C ARG A 29 6.73 -2.58 8.60
N MET A 30 5.96 -2.73 9.66
CA MET A 30 5.79 -1.70 10.69
C MET A 30 6.47 -2.14 11.98
N ASP A 31 7.16 -1.23 12.64
CA ASP A 31 7.78 -1.49 13.96
C ASP A 31 6.74 -1.45 15.09
N GLY A 32 5.58 -0.87 14.83
CA GLY A 32 4.47 -0.79 15.77
C GLY A 32 3.19 -0.36 15.06
N THR A 33 2.17 -0.06 15.85
CA THR A 33 0.85 0.39 15.34
C THR A 33 0.63 1.89 15.51
N ASP A 34 1.62 2.62 16.00
CA ASP A 34 1.59 4.06 16.24
C ASP A 34 1.84 4.87 14.97
N ALA A 35 1.55 6.16 15.03
CA ALA A 35 1.67 7.07 13.89
C ALA A 35 3.11 7.20 13.37
N ARG A 36 4.11 7.20 14.26
CA ARG A 36 5.52 7.25 13.86
C ARG A 36 5.92 6.01 13.06
N SER A 37 5.55 4.83 13.54
CA SER A 37 5.83 3.56 12.85
C SER A 37 5.17 3.52 11.47
N ALA A 38 3.93 3.98 11.35
CA ALA A 38 3.23 4.06 10.07
C ALA A 38 3.95 5.02 9.11
N ARG A 39 4.30 6.22 9.56
CA ARG A 39 5.03 7.19 8.76
C ARG A 39 6.37 6.63 8.27
N GLU A 40 7.15 6.05 9.15
CA GLU A 40 8.47 5.49 8.81
C GLU A 40 8.35 4.32 7.84
N GLY A 41 7.41 3.40 8.08
CA GLY A 41 7.19 2.23 7.23
C GLY A 41 6.74 2.62 5.83
N PHE A 42 5.75 3.48 5.70
CA PHE A 42 5.28 3.96 4.40
C PHE A 42 6.35 4.77 3.67
N THR A 43 7.08 5.62 4.37
CA THR A 43 8.17 6.41 3.77
C THR A 43 9.24 5.49 3.17
N LYS A 44 9.68 4.48 3.90
CA LYS A 44 10.69 3.53 3.41
C LYS A 44 10.27 2.84 2.12
N LYS A 45 9.00 2.50 1.99
CA LYS A 45 8.49 1.81 0.79
C LYS A 45 8.20 2.79 -0.35
N LEU A 46 7.53 3.88 -0.08
CA LEU A 46 7.11 4.83 -1.12
C LEU A 46 8.27 5.61 -1.73
N ARG A 47 9.36 5.82 -1.01
CA ARG A 47 10.54 6.50 -1.58
C ARG A 47 11.15 5.77 -2.78
N HIS A 48 10.93 4.47 -2.91
CA HIS A 48 11.39 3.66 -4.03
C HIS A 48 10.45 3.70 -5.24
N VAL A 49 9.26 4.26 -5.07
CA VAL A 49 8.32 4.49 -6.18
C VAL A 49 8.72 5.81 -6.86
N PRO A 50 8.86 5.85 -8.19
CA PRO A 50 9.18 7.09 -8.89
C PRO A 50 8.22 8.21 -8.53
N ALA A 51 8.73 9.43 -8.31
CA ALA A 51 7.93 10.58 -7.89
C ALA A 51 6.74 10.86 -8.81
N LEU A 52 6.90 10.62 -10.11
CA LEU A 52 5.84 10.78 -11.11
C LEU A 52 4.68 9.79 -10.94
N LEU A 53 4.92 8.66 -10.27
CA LEU A 53 3.93 7.61 -10.06
C LEU A 53 3.35 7.63 -8.64
N ARG A 54 3.91 8.42 -7.72
CA ARG A 54 3.40 8.57 -6.35
C ARG A 54 2.86 9.99 -6.15
N LYS A 55 1.65 10.24 -6.57
CA LYS A 55 1.04 11.58 -6.51
C LYS A 55 0.17 11.79 -5.30
N THR A 56 -0.64 10.81 -4.98
CA THR A 56 -1.64 10.88 -3.92
C THR A 56 -1.67 9.61 -3.08
N LEU A 57 -2.08 9.74 -1.84
CA LEU A 57 -2.37 8.64 -0.95
C LEU A 57 -3.72 8.88 -0.28
N THR A 58 -4.65 7.96 -0.44
CA THR A 58 -5.94 7.98 0.24
C THR A 58 -5.90 7.01 1.40
N TYR A 59 -6.28 7.48 2.59
CA TYR A 59 -6.25 6.70 3.82
C TYR A 59 -7.52 6.98 4.64
N ASP A 60 -7.80 6.18 5.67
CA ASP A 60 -8.83 6.54 6.63
C ASP A 60 -8.26 7.51 7.69
N ARG A 61 -9.14 8.05 8.54
CA ARG A 61 -8.73 8.96 9.62
C ARG A 61 -8.31 8.18 10.88
N GLY A 62 -7.53 7.13 10.70
CA GLY A 62 -6.99 6.38 11.82
C GLY A 62 -5.90 7.15 12.57
N LYS A 63 -5.72 6.81 13.84
CA LYS A 63 -4.68 7.41 14.69
C LYS A 63 -3.28 7.21 14.11
N GLU A 64 -3.06 6.12 13.38
CA GLU A 64 -1.81 5.78 12.72
C GLU A 64 -1.41 6.80 11.64
N MET A 65 -2.33 7.63 11.18
CA MET A 65 -2.04 8.69 10.20
C MET A 65 -1.94 10.08 10.83
N ALA A 66 -1.78 10.19 12.15
CA ALA A 66 -1.62 11.48 12.83
C ALA A 66 -0.39 12.28 12.33
N GLU A 67 0.62 11.61 11.80
CA GLU A 67 1.81 12.25 11.21
C GLU A 67 1.76 12.37 9.69
N HIS A 68 0.57 12.39 9.09
CA HIS A 68 0.38 12.44 7.64
C HIS A 68 1.02 13.66 6.97
N GLU A 69 1.07 14.81 7.65
CA GLU A 69 1.71 16.02 7.10
C GLU A 69 3.21 15.84 6.89
N ARG A 70 3.89 15.18 7.82
CA ARG A 70 5.31 14.84 7.69
C ARG A 70 5.55 13.85 6.55
N LEU A 71 4.67 12.86 6.41
CA LEU A 71 4.71 11.91 5.31
C LEU A 71 4.54 12.63 3.97
N ALA A 72 3.55 13.50 3.87
CA ALA A 72 3.27 14.27 2.66
C ALA A 72 4.46 15.13 2.23
N GLN A 73 5.07 15.85 3.17
CA GLN A 73 6.24 16.67 2.90
C GLN A 73 7.46 15.84 2.47
N ARG A 74 7.72 14.75 3.19
CA ARG A 74 8.88 13.89 2.92
C ARG A 74 8.86 13.27 1.52
N LEU A 75 7.68 12.91 1.04
CA LEU A 75 7.49 12.21 -0.23
C LEU A 75 6.97 13.10 -1.35
N SER A 76 6.66 14.35 -1.06
CA SER A 76 6.03 15.28 -2.01
C SER A 76 4.74 14.69 -2.60
N ILE A 77 3.89 14.14 -1.74
CA ILE A 77 2.58 13.58 -2.11
C ILE A 77 1.46 14.33 -1.41
N GLN A 78 0.25 14.23 -1.96
CA GLN A 78 -0.95 14.73 -1.31
C GLN A 78 -1.65 13.58 -0.59
N VAL A 79 -1.96 13.76 0.69
CA VAL A 79 -2.69 12.78 1.49
C VAL A 79 -4.16 13.21 1.59
N PHE A 80 -5.04 12.31 1.20
CA PHE A 80 -6.48 12.47 1.30
C PHE A 80 -7.05 11.47 2.29
N PHE A 81 -8.08 11.88 3.01
CA PHE A 81 -8.81 10.99 3.90
C PHE A 81 -10.15 10.60 3.30
N ALA A 82 -10.49 9.31 3.36
CA ALA A 82 -11.80 8.85 2.96
C ALA A 82 -12.87 9.43 3.88
N ASP A 83 -14.00 9.81 3.30
CA ASP A 83 -15.13 10.30 4.08
C ASP A 83 -15.71 9.19 4.96
N PRO A 84 -16.19 9.51 6.14
CA PRO A 84 -16.93 8.55 6.97
C PRO A 84 -18.09 7.92 6.20
N TYR A 85 -18.31 6.62 6.39
CA TYR A 85 -19.41 5.87 5.77
C TYR A 85 -19.38 5.81 4.23
N ARG A 86 -18.21 6.03 3.62
CA ARG A 86 -17.99 5.88 2.17
C ARG A 86 -16.92 4.85 1.86
N PRO A 87 -17.18 3.56 2.13
CA PRO A 87 -16.16 2.51 1.98
C PRO A 87 -15.67 2.34 0.53
N TRP A 88 -16.49 2.71 -0.47
CA TRP A 88 -16.10 2.66 -1.88
C TRP A 88 -14.91 3.56 -2.23
N GLN A 89 -14.61 4.57 -1.42
CA GLN A 89 -13.44 5.43 -1.61
C GLN A 89 -12.12 4.69 -1.36
N ARG A 90 -12.18 3.51 -0.72
CA ARG A 90 -11.04 2.62 -0.47
C ARG A 90 -11.33 1.17 -0.85
N GLY A 91 -12.26 0.97 -1.79
CA GLY A 91 -12.69 -0.38 -2.17
C GLY A 91 -11.57 -1.25 -2.72
N THR A 92 -10.61 -0.67 -3.42
CA THR A 92 -9.45 -1.40 -3.96
C THR A 92 -8.57 -1.95 -2.83
N ASN A 93 -8.32 -1.15 -1.81
CA ASN A 93 -7.52 -1.56 -0.66
C ASN A 93 -8.24 -2.64 0.17
N GLU A 94 -9.53 -2.46 0.42
CA GLU A 94 -10.34 -3.44 1.16
C GLU A 94 -10.36 -4.80 0.46
N ASN A 95 -10.56 -4.82 -0.86
CA ASN A 95 -10.52 -6.05 -1.65
C ASN A 95 -9.15 -6.73 -1.56
N THR A 96 -8.08 -5.95 -1.68
CA THR A 96 -6.71 -6.44 -1.58
C THR A 96 -6.41 -7.00 -0.19
N ASN A 97 -6.85 -6.31 0.86
CA ASN A 97 -6.70 -6.81 2.23
C ASN A 97 -7.39 -8.17 2.42
N GLY A 98 -8.55 -8.37 1.81
CA GLY A 98 -9.23 -9.66 1.79
C GLY A 98 -8.37 -10.78 1.19
N LEU A 99 -7.68 -10.50 0.08
CA LEU A 99 -6.76 -11.45 -0.56
C LEU A 99 -5.52 -11.70 0.31
N LEU A 100 -5.00 -10.66 0.96
CA LEU A 100 -3.83 -10.76 1.83
C LEU A 100 -4.09 -11.60 3.08
N ARG A 101 -5.33 -11.70 3.54
CA ARG A 101 -5.69 -12.54 4.68
C ARG A 101 -5.46 -14.05 4.45
N GLN A 102 -5.27 -14.48 3.21
CA GLN A 102 -4.81 -15.84 2.90
C GLN A 102 -3.38 -16.09 3.40
N TYR A 103 -2.55 -15.06 3.44
CA TYR A 103 -1.13 -15.12 3.85
C TYR A 103 -0.88 -14.53 5.24
N LEU A 104 -1.74 -13.60 5.65
CA LEU A 104 -1.67 -12.87 6.91
C LEU A 104 -2.99 -13.07 7.67
N PRO A 105 -3.24 -14.25 8.26
CA PRO A 105 -4.52 -14.56 8.89
C PRO A 105 -4.83 -13.65 10.07
N LYS A 106 -6.11 -13.39 10.30
CA LYS A 106 -6.59 -12.69 11.48
C LYS A 106 -6.17 -13.42 12.76
N GLY A 107 -5.86 -12.66 13.81
CA GLY A 107 -5.48 -13.23 15.09
C GLY A 107 -4.06 -13.76 15.17
N THR A 108 -3.26 -13.56 14.12
CA THR A 108 -1.83 -13.93 14.09
C THR A 108 -0.97 -12.74 14.47
N ASP A 109 0.11 -12.99 15.19
CA ASP A 109 1.14 -11.97 15.42
C ASP A 109 1.91 -11.72 14.11
N LEU A 110 1.86 -10.49 13.60
CA LEU A 110 2.49 -10.11 12.35
C LEU A 110 3.91 -9.53 12.53
N SER A 111 4.37 -9.36 13.76
CA SER A 111 5.68 -8.77 14.04
C SER A 111 6.86 -9.64 13.59
N GLY A 112 6.65 -10.94 13.45
CA GLY A 112 7.66 -11.90 13.01
C GLY A 112 7.95 -11.87 11.50
N TYR A 113 7.11 -11.22 10.70
CA TYR A 113 7.34 -11.14 9.27
C TYR A 113 8.44 -10.14 8.95
N THR A 114 9.45 -10.60 8.20
CA THR A 114 10.49 -9.72 7.67
C THR A 114 9.97 -8.95 6.46
N GLN A 115 10.62 -7.83 6.10
CA GLN A 115 10.26 -7.11 4.88
C GLN A 115 10.43 -7.99 3.64
N ARG A 116 11.42 -8.88 3.63
CA ARG A 116 11.65 -9.84 2.54
C ARG A 116 10.48 -10.80 2.38
N GLU A 117 9.96 -11.34 3.48
CA GLU A 117 8.79 -12.21 3.48
C GLU A 117 7.54 -11.48 2.99
N LEU A 118 7.35 -10.24 3.43
CA LEU A 118 6.24 -9.40 2.97
C LEU A 118 6.36 -9.08 1.47
N ASN A 119 7.56 -8.81 0.99
CA ASN A 119 7.79 -8.61 -0.44
C ASN A 119 7.43 -9.86 -1.26
N ALA A 120 7.73 -11.05 -0.75
CA ALA A 120 7.38 -12.31 -1.41
C ALA A 120 5.85 -12.50 -1.47
N ILE A 121 5.14 -12.15 -0.41
CA ILE A 121 3.66 -12.18 -0.39
C ILE A 121 3.09 -11.20 -1.41
N ALA A 122 3.58 -9.96 -1.42
CA ALA A 122 3.16 -8.96 -2.40
C ALA A 122 3.40 -9.43 -3.83
N HIS A 123 4.56 -10.05 -4.09
CA HIS A 123 4.90 -10.58 -5.40
C HIS A 123 3.90 -11.65 -5.87
N ARG A 124 3.41 -12.50 -5.00
CA ARG A 124 2.38 -13.50 -5.33
C ARG A 124 1.09 -12.85 -5.83
N LEU A 125 0.66 -11.75 -5.22
CA LEU A 125 -0.51 -11.01 -5.69
C LEU A 125 -0.20 -10.24 -6.98
N ASN A 126 0.97 -9.66 -7.07
CA ASN A 126 1.38 -8.82 -8.21
C ASN A 126 1.67 -9.63 -9.48
N THR A 127 1.86 -10.93 -9.38
CA THR A 127 2.05 -11.84 -10.52
C THR A 127 0.83 -12.69 -10.82
N ARG A 128 -0.30 -12.41 -10.18
CA ARG A 128 -1.56 -13.10 -10.43
C ARG A 128 -2.36 -12.35 -11.49
N PRO A 129 -2.80 -13.01 -12.58
CA PRO A 129 -3.69 -12.39 -13.56
C PRO A 129 -4.98 -11.88 -12.91
N ARG A 130 -5.38 -10.68 -13.29
CA ARG A 130 -6.57 -10.02 -12.72
C ARG A 130 -7.59 -9.75 -13.80
N LYS A 131 -8.83 -10.15 -13.56
CA LYS A 131 -9.93 -9.94 -14.50
C LYS A 131 -10.12 -8.45 -14.81
N CYS A 132 -10.02 -7.58 -13.80
CA CYS A 132 -10.15 -6.13 -13.96
C CYS A 132 -9.02 -5.50 -14.80
N LEU A 133 -7.96 -6.24 -15.07
CA LEU A 133 -6.82 -5.82 -15.91
C LEU A 133 -6.76 -6.61 -17.24
N ASN A 134 -7.90 -7.13 -17.70
CA ASN A 134 -7.97 -8.00 -18.88
C ASN A 134 -7.01 -9.20 -18.78
N PHE A 135 -6.93 -9.79 -17.59
CA PHE A 135 -6.06 -10.94 -17.25
C PHE A 135 -4.56 -10.66 -17.26
N ALA A 136 -4.15 -9.40 -17.41
CA ALA A 136 -2.77 -9.00 -17.11
C ALA A 136 -2.52 -9.02 -15.60
N THR A 137 -1.26 -9.12 -15.23
CA THR A 137 -0.85 -9.03 -13.82
C THR A 137 -0.65 -7.57 -13.40
N PRO A 138 -0.82 -7.23 -12.11
CA PRO A 138 -0.47 -5.90 -11.62
C PRO A 138 0.96 -5.48 -11.97
N LEU A 139 1.91 -6.41 -11.87
CA LEU A 139 3.32 -6.12 -12.17
C LEU A 139 3.54 -5.76 -13.63
N GLU A 140 2.88 -6.47 -14.56
CA GLU A 140 2.96 -6.17 -16.00
C GLU A 140 2.42 -4.77 -16.32
N VAL A 141 1.26 -4.43 -15.76
CA VAL A 141 0.63 -3.12 -15.97
C VAL A 141 1.49 -2.00 -15.36
N TYR A 142 2.01 -2.22 -14.16
CA TYR A 142 2.89 -1.26 -13.50
C TYR A 142 4.20 -1.05 -14.26
N ALA A 143 4.83 -2.12 -14.74
CA ALA A 143 6.05 -2.04 -15.53
C ALA A 143 5.84 -1.25 -16.82
N HIS A 144 4.71 -1.45 -17.49
CA HIS A 144 4.32 -0.69 -18.68
C HIS A 144 4.15 0.80 -18.36
N LEU A 145 3.42 1.13 -17.31
CA LEU A 145 3.21 2.51 -16.87
C LEU A 145 4.52 3.19 -16.50
N ARG A 146 5.39 2.51 -15.77
CA ARG A 146 6.70 3.00 -15.37
C ARG A 146 7.62 3.26 -16.56
N HIS A 147 7.57 2.40 -17.56
CA HIS A 147 8.40 2.52 -18.77
C HIS A 147 8.00 3.73 -19.61
N TYR A 148 6.70 3.96 -19.79
CA TYR A 148 6.20 5.01 -20.69
C TYR A 148 6.07 6.38 -20.04
N SER A 149 5.81 6.46 -18.74
CA SER A 149 5.65 7.74 -18.04
C SER A 149 6.86 8.68 -18.12
N PRO A 150 8.11 8.21 -17.94
CA PRO A 150 9.28 9.08 -18.06
C PRO A 150 9.52 9.56 -19.49
N VAL A 151 9.19 8.76 -20.48
CA VAL A 151 9.36 9.10 -21.89
C VAL A 151 8.42 10.20 -22.31
N ALA A 152 7.18 10.16 -21.84
CA ALA A 152 6.18 11.20 -22.13
C ALA A 152 6.54 12.56 -21.53
N LEU A 153 7.38 12.59 -20.51
CA LEU A 153 7.79 13.81 -19.80
C LEU A 153 9.20 14.30 -20.17
N GLY A 154 10.00 13.45 -20.81
CA GLY A 154 11.34 13.80 -21.30
C GLY A 154 11.32 14.42 -22.69
N THR A 155 10.17 14.49 -23.28
CA THR A 155 9.94 15.16 -24.55
C THR A 155 9.20 16.48 -24.34
#